data_484510c264a55779ba64970724f8915d
#
_entry.id   484510c264a55779ba64970724f8915d
#
_cell.length_a   1.000
_cell.length_b   1.000
_cell.length_c   1.000
_cell.angle_alpha   90.00
_cell.angle_beta   90.00
_cell.angle_gamma   90.00
#
_symmetry.space_group_name_H-M   'P 1'
#
loop_
_entity.id
_entity.type
_entity.pdbx_description
1 polymer ?
#
loop_
_entity_poly.entity_id
_entity_poly.type
_entity_poly.pdbx_seq_one_letter_code
_entity_poly.pdbx_strand_id
1 'polypeptide(L)'
;MVARQKAVKPVPGGWLLVPRRTLFLQAVLIVIVGLLSFVAGWLAAGGSSGNATGEQPAEAAAAETVLVQGTITYRTSEGRIEGDEGAVVLVWPRDAVAEPRVDPKELHPSQPAPNEGSRAMLGLEEMGAKHVRALSDGTFNLVVPRQGEYYVLVVSRHTVRSAGESIDEQAMNVLRRVFVPAATGIDRQKYRLTIETFDSGLEMYSHDFDRSGA
;
A
#
# COMPACT_ATOMS: atom_id res chain seq x y z
N MET A 1 -24.07 56.56 20.53
CA MET A 1 -23.58 56.32 19.16
C MET A 1 -23.43 54.84 18.96
N VAL A 2 -24.37 54.22 18.22
CA VAL A 2 -24.35 52.77 18.00
C VAL A 2 -23.89 52.57 16.54
N ALA A 3 -22.72 51.98 16.34
CA ALA A 3 -22.17 51.67 15.01
C ALA A 3 -22.90 50.47 14.39
N ARG A 4 -23.59 50.71 13.28
CA ARG A 4 -24.22 49.66 12.44
C ARG A 4 -23.10 48.88 11.74
N GLN A 5 -22.91 47.62 12.09
CA GLN A 5 -22.13 46.65 11.27
C GLN A 5 -22.90 46.32 9.99
N LYS A 6 -22.27 46.63 8.85
CA LYS A 6 -22.73 46.19 7.52
C LYS A 6 -22.51 44.69 7.35
N ALA A 7 -23.61 43.96 7.17
CA ALA A 7 -23.57 42.54 6.82
C ALA A 7 -22.94 42.35 5.43
N VAL A 8 -21.85 41.60 5.36
CA VAL A 8 -21.21 41.16 4.11
C VAL A 8 -22.06 40.03 3.53
N LYS A 9 -22.62 40.24 2.32
CA LYS A 9 -23.32 39.20 1.57
C LYS A 9 -22.32 38.10 1.14
N PRO A 10 -22.66 36.80 1.31
CA PRO A 10 -21.82 35.72 0.77
C PRO A 10 -21.89 35.73 -0.75
N VAL A 11 -20.73 35.64 -1.38
CA VAL A 11 -20.57 35.50 -2.84
C VAL A 11 -21.04 34.07 -3.21
N PRO A 12 -22.02 33.90 -4.10
CA PRO A 12 -22.42 32.55 -4.54
C PRO A 12 -21.27 31.95 -5.33
N GLY A 13 -20.81 30.76 -4.89
CA GLY A 13 -19.80 29.95 -5.57
C GLY A 13 -20.24 29.66 -7.00
N GLY A 14 -19.54 30.24 -7.97
CA GLY A 14 -19.80 30.03 -9.39
C GLY A 14 -19.50 28.58 -9.77
N TRP A 15 -20.53 27.80 -10.02
CA TRP A 15 -20.43 26.51 -10.70
C TRP A 15 -19.97 26.78 -12.13
N LEU A 16 -18.76 26.39 -12.47
CA LEU A 16 -18.28 26.38 -13.84
C LEU A 16 -19.08 25.35 -14.62
N LEU A 17 -20.14 25.81 -15.30
CA LEU A 17 -20.88 25.01 -16.28
C LEU A 17 -19.98 24.78 -17.49
N VAL A 18 -19.20 23.67 -17.45
CA VAL A 18 -18.42 23.22 -18.60
C VAL A 18 -19.41 22.76 -19.68
N PRO A 19 -19.45 23.39 -20.86
CA PRO A 19 -20.39 23.01 -21.90
C PRO A 19 -20.12 21.58 -22.35
N ARG A 20 -21.17 20.75 -22.45
CA ARG A 20 -21.11 19.33 -22.80
C ARG A 20 -20.29 19.04 -24.07
N ARG A 21 -20.24 20.01 -25.01
CA ARG A 21 -19.42 19.91 -26.22
C ARG A 21 -17.92 19.87 -25.96
N THR A 22 -17.45 20.56 -24.93
CA THR A 22 -16.01 20.58 -24.56
C THR A 22 -15.58 19.25 -23.96
N LEU A 23 -16.43 18.62 -23.13
CA LEU A 23 -16.19 17.29 -22.59
C LEU A 23 -16.15 16.23 -23.68
N PHE A 24 -17.03 16.32 -24.66
CA PHE A 24 -17.07 15.37 -25.79
C PHE A 24 -15.81 15.50 -26.68
N LEU A 25 -15.37 16.73 -26.95
CA LEU A 25 -14.13 17.00 -27.70
C LEU A 25 -12.89 16.46 -26.98
N GLN A 26 -12.81 16.62 -25.66
CA GLN A 26 -11.71 16.06 -24.85
C GLN A 26 -11.69 14.54 -24.88
N ALA A 27 -12.86 13.89 -24.75
CA ALA A 27 -12.96 12.44 -24.81
C ALA A 27 -12.50 11.87 -26.17
N VAL A 28 -12.92 12.51 -27.27
CA VAL A 28 -12.52 12.15 -28.62
C VAL A 28 -11.01 12.33 -28.82
N LEU A 29 -10.43 13.41 -28.32
CA LEU A 29 -8.98 13.69 -28.41
C LEU A 29 -8.16 12.61 -27.68
N ILE A 30 -8.59 12.17 -26.50
CA ILE A 30 -7.91 11.12 -25.74
C ILE A 30 -7.92 9.79 -26.51
N VAL A 31 -9.05 9.44 -27.14
CA VAL A 31 -9.16 8.22 -27.95
C VAL A 31 -8.24 8.28 -29.16
N ILE A 32 -8.17 9.42 -29.86
CA ILE A 32 -7.29 9.60 -31.02
C ILE A 32 -5.81 9.49 -30.63
N VAL A 33 -5.40 10.13 -29.54
CA VAL A 33 -4.02 10.06 -29.04
C VAL A 33 -3.67 8.63 -28.63
N GLY A 34 -4.59 7.91 -27.96
CA GLY A 34 -4.39 6.52 -27.60
C GLY A 34 -4.22 5.59 -28.80
N LEU A 35 -5.04 5.77 -29.86
CA LEU A 35 -4.94 4.99 -31.08
C LEU A 35 -3.63 5.28 -31.85
N LEU A 36 -3.22 6.54 -31.95
CA LEU A 36 -1.96 6.91 -32.60
C LEU A 36 -0.74 6.34 -31.87
N SER A 37 -0.75 6.34 -30.53
CA SER A 37 0.32 5.74 -29.74
C SER A 37 0.39 4.23 -29.91
N PHE A 38 -0.75 3.56 -30.02
CA PHE A 38 -0.83 2.12 -30.26
C PHE A 38 -0.28 1.74 -31.64
N VAL A 39 -0.65 2.49 -32.70
CA VAL A 39 -0.17 2.25 -34.07
C VAL A 39 1.33 2.51 -34.19
N ALA A 40 1.84 3.58 -33.56
CA ALA A 40 3.27 3.88 -33.53
C ALA A 40 4.08 2.80 -32.79
N GLY A 41 3.55 2.26 -31.71
CA GLY A 41 4.15 1.14 -30.96
C GLY A 41 4.20 -0.15 -31.81
N TRP A 42 3.13 -0.43 -32.56
CA TRP A 42 3.06 -1.62 -33.42
C TRP A 42 4.00 -1.53 -34.62
N LEU A 43 4.15 -0.36 -35.24
CA LEU A 43 5.09 -0.11 -36.34
C LEU A 43 6.56 -0.17 -35.89
N ALA A 44 6.85 0.26 -34.66
CA ALA A 44 8.20 0.16 -34.10
C ALA A 44 8.59 -1.29 -33.74
N ALA A 45 7.62 -2.13 -33.39
CA ALA A 45 7.82 -3.54 -33.07
C ALA A 45 7.95 -4.44 -34.32
N GLY A 46 7.44 -4.01 -35.50
CA GLY A 46 7.40 -4.79 -36.75
C GLY A 46 8.62 -4.63 -37.65
N GLY A 47 9.62 -3.86 -37.32
CA GLY A 47 10.68 -3.41 -38.23
C GLY A 47 12.09 -3.94 -37.99
N SER A 48 12.32 -5.19 -37.54
CA SER A 48 13.67 -5.76 -37.56
C SER A 48 13.68 -7.27 -37.86
N SER A 49 13.47 -7.62 -39.13
CA SER A 49 13.98 -8.85 -39.68
C SER A 49 15.46 -8.65 -40.04
N GLY A 50 16.35 -8.88 -39.12
CA GLY A 50 17.79 -8.88 -39.32
C GLY A 50 18.36 -10.12 -38.62
N ASN A 51 18.77 -11.15 -39.44
CA ASN A 51 19.57 -12.29 -39.01
C ASN A 51 20.80 -11.81 -38.23
N ALA A 52 20.81 -12.04 -36.92
CA ALA A 52 22.03 -12.08 -36.14
C ALA A 52 22.02 -13.36 -35.30
N THR A 53 22.81 -14.32 -35.72
CA THR A 53 23.27 -15.47 -34.93
C THR A 53 24.09 -14.89 -33.78
N GLY A 54 23.60 -14.95 -32.57
CA GLY A 54 24.35 -14.49 -31.42
C GLY A 54 23.43 -14.41 -30.22
N GLU A 55 23.69 -15.26 -29.24
CA GLU A 55 23.33 -15.20 -27.84
C GLU A 55 22.01 -14.46 -27.56
N GLN A 56 20.97 -15.27 -27.43
CA GLN A 56 19.69 -14.83 -26.90
C GLN A 56 20.00 -14.18 -25.54
N PRO A 57 19.83 -12.83 -25.41
CA PRO A 57 19.87 -12.26 -24.08
C PRO A 57 18.80 -13.02 -23.32
N ALA A 58 19.17 -13.64 -22.21
CA ALA A 58 18.22 -14.26 -21.32
C ALA A 58 17.07 -13.24 -21.20
N GLU A 59 15.93 -13.60 -21.78
CA GLU A 59 14.69 -12.85 -21.67
C GLU A 59 14.53 -12.62 -20.17
N ALA A 60 14.86 -11.42 -19.72
CA ALA A 60 14.66 -11.03 -18.35
C ALA A 60 13.15 -11.24 -18.18
N ALA A 61 12.79 -12.40 -17.64
CA ALA A 61 11.43 -12.77 -17.35
C ALA A 61 10.85 -11.54 -16.65
N ALA A 62 9.98 -10.83 -17.34
CA ALA A 62 9.31 -9.64 -16.80
C ALA A 62 8.76 -10.11 -15.46
N ALA A 63 9.38 -9.67 -14.37
CA ALA A 63 9.06 -10.15 -13.05
C ALA A 63 7.56 -9.90 -12.88
N GLU A 64 6.77 -10.98 -12.90
CA GLU A 64 5.32 -10.89 -12.76
C GLU A 64 5.04 -10.28 -11.40
N THR A 65 4.72 -8.99 -11.42
CA THR A 65 4.35 -8.26 -10.21
C THR A 65 2.89 -8.54 -9.89
N VAL A 66 2.58 -8.67 -8.60
CA VAL A 66 1.20 -8.84 -8.11
C VAL A 66 0.77 -7.56 -7.41
N LEU A 67 -0.37 -7.01 -7.83
CA LEU A 67 -0.99 -5.88 -7.17
C LEU A 67 -1.88 -6.39 -6.02
N VAL A 68 -1.53 -6.06 -4.79
CA VAL A 68 -2.34 -6.38 -3.61
C VAL A 68 -3.10 -5.12 -3.20
N GLN A 69 -4.43 -5.20 -3.22
CA GLN A 69 -5.32 -4.15 -2.75
C GLN A 69 -6.08 -4.64 -1.53
N GLY A 70 -6.40 -3.73 -0.62
CA GLY A 70 -7.14 -4.18 0.55
C GLY A 70 -7.73 -3.07 1.38
N THR A 71 -8.41 -3.50 2.44
CA THR A 71 -9.04 -2.60 3.40
C THR A 71 -8.79 -3.10 4.81
N ILE A 72 -8.32 -2.22 5.67
CA ILE A 72 -8.15 -2.47 7.10
C ILE A 72 -9.18 -1.62 7.84
N THR A 73 -9.98 -2.27 8.66
CA THR A 73 -11.02 -1.61 9.47
C THR A 73 -10.86 -1.92 10.94
N TYR A 74 -11.48 -1.12 11.76
CA TYR A 74 -11.60 -1.37 13.19
C TYR A 74 -12.98 -0.98 13.69
N ARG A 75 -13.38 -1.53 14.84
CA ARG A 75 -14.64 -1.19 15.48
C ARG A 75 -14.43 -0.15 16.58
N THR A 76 -15.13 0.97 16.47
CA THR A 76 -15.10 2.04 17.48
C THR A 76 -15.82 1.63 18.77
N SER A 77 -15.67 2.45 19.81
CA SER A 77 -16.40 2.26 21.10
C SER A 77 -17.91 2.26 20.94
N GLU A 78 -18.41 2.93 19.92
CA GLU A 78 -19.83 3.05 19.59
C GLU A 78 -20.34 1.90 18.73
N GLY A 79 -19.46 0.93 18.39
CA GLY A 79 -19.77 -0.23 17.55
C GLY A 79 -19.77 0.05 16.04
N ARG A 80 -19.39 1.26 15.60
CA ARG A 80 -19.26 1.59 14.18
C ARG A 80 -17.98 0.97 13.61
N ILE A 81 -18.03 0.54 12.36
CA ILE A 81 -16.87 0.10 11.60
C ILE A 81 -16.30 1.30 10.86
N GLU A 82 -15.04 1.60 11.07
CA GLU A 82 -14.32 2.71 10.43
C GLU A 82 -13.01 2.19 9.81
N GLY A 83 -12.50 2.91 8.80
CA GLY A 83 -11.18 2.63 8.22
C GLY A 83 -10.07 2.87 9.25
N ASP A 84 -9.12 1.94 9.34
CA ASP A 84 -7.96 2.07 10.24
C ASP A 84 -6.88 2.93 9.59
N GLU A 85 -7.14 4.25 9.50
CA GLU A 85 -6.21 5.22 8.93
C GLU A 85 -4.82 5.12 9.57
N GLY A 86 -3.81 4.91 8.73
CA GLY A 86 -2.43 4.79 9.16
C GLY A 86 -2.06 3.42 9.76
N ALA A 87 -2.97 2.44 9.73
CA ALA A 87 -2.58 1.04 9.95
C ALA A 87 -1.43 0.67 9.02
N VAL A 88 -0.48 -0.11 9.52
CA VAL A 88 0.69 -0.55 8.76
C VAL A 88 0.41 -1.91 8.14
N VAL A 89 0.64 -2.02 6.84
CA VAL A 89 0.67 -3.30 6.13
C VAL A 89 2.09 -3.54 5.64
N LEU A 90 2.68 -4.63 6.10
CA LEU A 90 4.02 -5.05 5.75
C LEU A 90 3.96 -6.44 5.14
N VAL A 91 4.52 -6.61 3.97
CA VAL A 91 4.53 -7.87 3.22
C VAL A 91 5.96 -8.23 2.87
N TRP A 92 6.39 -9.45 3.19
CA TRP A 92 7.74 -9.92 2.82
C TRP A 92 7.72 -11.39 2.42
N PRO A 93 8.61 -11.83 1.51
CA PRO A 93 8.69 -13.22 1.11
C PRO A 93 8.91 -14.16 2.31
N ARG A 94 8.25 -15.31 2.32
CA ARG A 94 8.32 -16.27 3.42
C ARG A 94 9.74 -16.79 3.69
N ASP A 95 10.55 -16.85 2.65
CA ASP A 95 11.95 -17.29 2.68
C ASP A 95 12.93 -16.15 2.98
N ALA A 96 12.45 -14.89 3.07
CA ALA A 96 13.32 -13.75 3.32
C ALA A 96 13.97 -13.80 4.70
N VAL A 97 15.24 -13.44 4.72
CA VAL A 97 16.02 -13.21 5.93
C VAL A 97 16.69 -11.84 5.79
N ALA A 98 16.48 -10.97 6.76
CA ALA A 98 17.12 -9.65 6.76
C ALA A 98 18.52 -9.73 7.39
N GLU A 99 19.55 -9.33 6.63
CA GLU A 99 20.91 -9.18 7.14
C GLU A 99 21.53 -7.86 6.63
N PRO A 100 21.70 -6.85 7.48
CA PRO A 100 21.35 -6.79 8.91
C PRO A 100 19.82 -6.70 9.13
N ARG A 101 19.35 -7.17 10.28
CA ARG A 101 17.94 -7.04 10.65
C ARG A 101 17.50 -5.58 10.74
N VAL A 102 16.26 -5.35 10.40
CA VAL A 102 15.66 -4.00 10.31
C VAL A 102 15.21 -3.53 11.70
N ASP A 103 15.48 -2.27 12.05
CA ASP A 103 14.84 -1.63 13.21
C ASP A 103 13.41 -1.23 12.82
N PRO A 104 12.37 -1.85 13.43
CA PRO A 104 11.00 -1.61 13.05
C PRO A 104 10.40 -0.34 13.66
N LYS A 105 11.14 0.42 14.45
CA LYS A 105 10.64 1.60 15.17
C LYS A 105 10.02 2.64 14.22
N GLU A 106 10.66 2.90 13.08
CA GLU A 106 10.18 3.85 12.09
C GLU A 106 8.92 3.34 11.35
N LEU A 107 8.70 2.03 11.35
CA LEU A 107 7.57 1.40 10.69
C LEU A 107 6.30 1.39 11.57
N HIS A 108 6.44 1.67 12.86
CA HIS A 108 5.32 1.61 13.81
C HIS A 108 4.21 2.60 13.43
N PRO A 109 2.91 2.22 13.50
CA PRO A 109 1.79 3.06 13.06
C PRO A 109 1.65 4.39 13.80
N SER A 110 2.20 4.53 15.01
CA SER A 110 2.20 5.79 15.75
C SER A 110 3.29 6.78 15.32
N GLN A 111 4.27 6.31 14.53
CA GLN A 111 5.32 7.18 14.00
C GLN A 111 4.88 7.85 12.69
N PRO A 112 5.49 8.94 12.27
CA PRO A 112 5.31 9.46 10.91
C PRO A 112 5.65 8.39 9.87
N ALA A 113 5.09 8.51 8.66
CA ALA A 113 5.46 7.61 7.57
C ALA A 113 6.97 7.70 7.32
N PRO A 114 7.69 6.56 7.22
CA PRO A 114 9.11 6.56 6.99
C PRO A 114 9.43 7.15 5.61
N ASN A 115 10.54 7.87 5.50
CA ASN A 115 11.05 8.31 4.21
C ASN A 115 11.59 7.11 3.41
N GLU A 116 11.46 7.13 2.09
CA GLU A 116 11.95 6.07 1.20
C GLU A 116 13.45 5.75 1.39
N GLY A 117 14.26 6.75 1.67
CA GLY A 117 15.69 6.59 1.95
C GLY A 117 16.03 6.27 3.41
N SER A 118 15.06 6.01 4.27
CA SER A 118 15.34 5.65 5.66
C SER A 118 15.99 4.26 5.74
N ARG A 119 16.78 4.03 6.79
CA ARG A 119 17.47 2.75 6.97
C ARG A 119 16.49 1.57 7.06
N ALA A 120 15.34 1.78 7.67
CA ALA A 120 14.32 0.76 7.76
C ALA A 120 13.75 0.41 6.36
N MET A 121 13.44 1.42 5.53
CA MET A 121 12.91 1.20 4.18
C MET A 121 13.93 0.54 3.26
N LEU A 122 15.19 0.95 3.30
CA LEU A 122 16.27 0.30 2.54
C LEU A 122 16.44 -1.17 2.93
N GLY A 123 16.44 -1.49 4.23
CA GLY A 123 16.53 -2.88 4.68
C GLY A 123 15.31 -3.73 4.28
N LEU A 124 14.11 -3.13 4.22
CA LEU A 124 12.92 -3.80 3.68
C LEU A 124 13.06 -4.08 2.19
N GLU A 125 13.55 -3.11 1.43
CA GLU A 125 13.73 -3.24 -0.01
C GLU A 125 14.74 -4.33 -0.37
N GLU A 126 15.88 -4.40 0.33
CA GLU A 126 16.93 -5.41 0.14
C GLU A 126 16.39 -6.85 0.30
N MET A 127 15.43 -7.07 1.20
CA MET A 127 14.80 -8.39 1.38
C MET A 127 13.56 -8.60 0.53
N GLY A 128 13.22 -7.68 -0.38
CA GLY A 128 12.04 -7.76 -1.23
C GLY A 128 10.72 -7.50 -0.50
N ALA A 129 10.77 -6.92 0.69
CA ALA A 129 9.59 -6.54 1.44
C ALA A 129 8.96 -5.25 0.93
N LYS A 130 7.67 -5.10 1.18
CA LYS A 130 6.90 -3.90 0.88
C LYS A 130 6.16 -3.41 2.12
N HIS A 131 6.11 -2.11 2.25
CA HIS A 131 5.46 -1.41 3.36
C HIS A 131 4.49 -0.37 2.81
N VAL A 132 3.29 -0.31 3.38
CA VAL A 132 2.31 0.72 3.07
C VAL A 132 1.51 1.07 4.32
N ARG A 133 0.97 2.28 4.35
CA ARG A 133 -0.02 2.70 5.33
C ARG A 133 -1.39 2.80 4.72
N ALA A 134 -2.40 2.35 5.45
CA ALA A 134 -3.78 2.50 5.06
C ALA A 134 -4.17 3.99 5.00
N LEU A 135 -4.96 4.33 4.01
CA LEU A 135 -5.53 5.66 3.80
C LEU A 135 -6.63 5.95 4.83
N SER A 136 -7.24 7.14 4.75
CA SER A 136 -8.28 7.58 5.70
C SER A 136 -9.54 6.70 5.71
N ASP A 137 -9.82 6.02 4.62
CA ASP A 137 -10.92 5.05 4.49
C ASP A 137 -10.49 3.61 4.83
N GLY A 138 -9.25 3.42 5.27
CA GLY A 138 -8.65 2.13 5.56
C GLY A 138 -8.14 1.36 4.34
N THR A 139 -8.28 1.89 3.12
CA THR A 139 -7.80 1.22 1.92
C THR A 139 -6.28 1.32 1.78
N PHE A 140 -5.69 0.32 1.12
CA PHE A 140 -4.27 0.32 0.76
C PHE A 140 -4.04 -0.38 -0.56
N ASN A 141 -2.92 -0.03 -1.21
CA ASN A 141 -2.43 -0.68 -2.41
C ASN A 141 -0.92 -0.90 -2.28
N LEU A 142 -0.46 -2.08 -2.63
CA LEU A 142 0.98 -2.38 -2.71
C LEU A 142 1.27 -3.34 -3.86
N VAL A 143 2.50 -3.30 -4.36
CA VAL A 143 2.95 -4.19 -5.42
C VAL A 143 4.03 -5.10 -4.86
N VAL A 144 3.80 -6.42 -4.91
CA VAL A 144 4.82 -7.41 -4.57
C VAL A 144 5.60 -7.80 -5.82
N PRO A 145 6.92 -8.03 -5.70
CA PRO A 145 7.80 -8.11 -6.87
C PRO A 145 7.73 -9.44 -7.62
N ARG A 146 7.10 -10.46 -7.05
CA ARG A 146 6.98 -11.80 -7.65
C ARG A 146 5.78 -12.55 -7.05
N GLN A 147 5.35 -13.61 -7.72
CA GLN A 147 4.42 -14.59 -7.16
C GLN A 147 5.09 -15.41 -6.05
N GLY A 148 4.30 -15.95 -5.13
CA GLY A 148 4.79 -16.83 -4.08
C GLY A 148 4.10 -16.67 -2.74
N GLU A 149 4.69 -17.30 -1.73
CA GLU A 149 4.21 -17.21 -0.34
C GLU A 149 4.85 -16.02 0.38
N TYR A 150 4.02 -15.25 1.04
CA TYR A 150 4.43 -14.06 1.77
C TYR A 150 3.89 -14.07 3.20
N TYR A 151 4.67 -13.56 4.11
CA TYR A 151 4.13 -13.08 5.38
C TYR A 151 3.46 -11.74 5.15
N VAL A 152 2.24 -11.60 5.66
CA VAL A 152 1.49 -10.35 5.71
C VAL A 152 1.29 -9.98 7.17
N LEU A 153 1.94 -8.90 7.60
CA LEU A 153 1.76 -8.32 8.92
C LEU A 153 0.92 -7.04 8.79
N VAL A 154 -0.21 -7.03 9.48
CA VAL A 154 -1.02 -5.83 9.66
C VAL A 154 -0.95 -5.39 11.10
N VAL A 155 -0.63 -4.11 11.34
CA VAL A 155 -0.60 -3.52 12.68
C VAL A 155 -1.59 -2.37 12.73
N SER A 156 -2.60 -2.49 13.59
CA SER A 156 -3.60 -1.45 13.77
C SER A 156 -3.01 -0.17 14.35
N ARG A 157 -3.51 0.97 13.91
CA ARG A 157 -3.20 2.25 14.56
C ARG A 157 -4.16 2.57 15.70
N HIS A 158 -5.42 2.16 15.60
CA HIS A 158 -6.49 2.59 16.50
C HIS A 158 -6.85 1.56 17.56
N THR A 159 -6.41 0.31 17.43
CA THR A 159 -6.73 -0.75 18.40
C THR A 159 -5.48 -1.26 19.11
N VAL A 160 -5.61 -1.45 20.42
CA VAL A 160 -4.54 -1.96 21.27
C VAL A 160 -4.92 -3.32 21.83
N ARG A 161 -3.91 -4.13 22.14
CA ARG A 161 -4.08 -5.41 22.82
C ARG A 161 -4.48 -5.17 24.28
N SER A 162 -5.19 -6.14 24.86
CA SER A 162 -5.56 -6.12 26.27
C SER A 162 -4.33 -6.06 27.17
N ALA A 163 -4.47 -5.46 28.34
CA ALA A 163 -3.39 -5.43 29.32
C ALA A 163 -2.98 -6.86 29.71
N GLY A 164 -1.69 -7.18 29.54
CA GLY A 164 -1.16 -8.52 29.80
C GLY A 164 -1.23 -9.50 28.61
N GLU A 165 -1.85 -9.14 27.50
CA GLU A 165 -1.83 -9.93 26.28
C GLU A 165 -0.44 -9.87 25.62
N SER A 166 0.27 -10.99 25.62
CA SER A 166 1.57 -11.10 24.98
C SER A 166 1.44 -11.23 23.46
N ILE A 167 2.51 -10.90 22.73
CA ILE A 167 2.62 -11.28 21.33
C ILE A 167 2.74 -12.79 21.27
N ASP A 168 2.00 -13.39 20.34
CA ASP A 168 2.08 -14.84 20.09
C ASP A 168 3.52 -15.29 19.82
N GLU A 169 3.93 -16.41 20.39
CA GLU A 169 5.31 -16.90 20.28
C GLU A 169 5.70 -17.24 18.83
N GLN A 170 4.77 -17.80 18.06
CA GLN A 170 5.00 -18.11 16.66
C GLN A 170 5.20 -16.84 15.85
N ALA A 171 4.35 -15.84 16.06
CA ALA A 171 4.51 -14.52 15.44
C ALA A 171 5.84 -13.87 15.83
N MET A 172 6.21 -13.94 17.12
CA MET A 172 7.47 -13.39 17.60
C MET A 172 8.69 -14.08 16.95
N ASN A 173 8.63 -15.39 16.74
CA ASN A 173 9.71 -16.14 16.09
C ASN A 173 9.88 -15.73 14.62
N VAL A 174 8.77 -15.46 13.91
CA VAL A 174 8.82 -14.94 12.53
C VAL A 174 9.41 -13.53 12.52
N LEU A 175 8.93 -12.64 13.40
CA LEU A 175 9.39 -11.25 13.46
C LEU A 175 10.88 -11.13 13.80
N ARG A 176 11.41 -11.98 14.68
CA ARG A 176 12.85 -11.98 15.06
C ARG A 176 13.78 -12.32 13.90
N ARG A 177 13.29 -12.94 12.84
CA ARG A 177 14.09 -13.22 11.63
C ARG A 177 14.37 -11.95 10.83
N VAL A 178 13.50 -10.96 10.95
CA VAL A 178 13.50 -9.75 10.14
C VAL A 178 13.85 -8.51 10.97
N PHE A 179 13.34 -8.42 12.20
CA PHE A 179 13.38 -7.22 13.03
C PHE A 179 14.22 -7.33 14.31
N VAL A 180 14.87 -6.21 14.68
CA VAL A 180 15.56 -6.05 15.96
C VAL A 180 15.35 -4.61 16.48
N PRO A 181 14.73 -4.43 17.65
CA PRO A 181 14.00 -5.39 18.48
C PRO A 181 12.65 -5.78 17.84
N ALA A 182 12.35 -7.07 17.76
CA ALA A 182 11.18 -7.57 17.03
C ALA A 182 9.83 -7.03 17.55
N ALA A 183 9.69 -6.88 18.87
CA ALA A 183 8.45 -6.42 19.48
C ALA A 183 8.14 -4.94 19.21
N THR A 184 9.14 -4.10 18.91
CA THR A 184 8.98 -2.64 18.77
C THR A 184 8.06 -2.27 17.60
N GLY A 185 8.03 -3.07 16.54
CA GLY A 185 7.18 -2.82 15.37
C GLY A 185 5.68 -2.99 15.64
N ILE A 186 5.34 -3.77 16.65
CA ILE A 186 3.96 -4.06 17.06
C ILE A 186 3.62 -3.30 18.36
N ASP A 187 4.57 -3.27 19.31
CA ASP A 187 4.43 -2.70 20.65
C ASP A 187 3.12 -3.20 21.31
N ARG A 188 2.21 -2.32 21.69
CA ARG A 188 0.91 -2.64 22.30
C ARG A 188 -0.23 -2.75 21.29
N GLN A 189 0.00 -2.46 20.03
CA GLN A 189 -1.03 -2.47 19.01
C GLN A 189 -1.56 -3.89 18.74
N LYS A 190 -2.83 -3.99 18.37
CA LYS A 190 -3.34 -5.23 17.78
C LYS A 190 -2.66 -5.45 16.44
N TYR A 191 -2.42 -6.71 16.15
CA TYR A 191 -1.79 -7.11 14.90
C TYR A 191 -2.41 -8.39 14.34
N ARG A 192 -2.22 -8.61 13.08
CA ARG A 192 -2.48 -9.87 12.38
C ARG A 192 -1.24 -10.25 11.59
N LEU A 193 -0.75 -11.46 11.79
CA LEU A 193 0.32 -12.06 10.98
C LEU A 193 -0.25 -13.31 10.31
N THR A 194 -0.24 -13.32 8.97
CA THR A 194 -0.70 -14.45 8.15
C THR A 194 0.35 -14.83 7.12
N ILE A 195 0.20 -16.02 6.54
CA ILE A 195 0.90 -16.42 5.32
C ILE A 195 -0.16 -16.39 4.22
N GLU A 196 0.14 -15.64 3.16
CA GLU A 196 -0.72 -15.52 1.98
C GLU A 196 0.06 -15.97 0.75
N THR A 197 -0.63 -16.60 -0.18
CA THR A 197 -0.06 -16.95 -1.49
C THR A 197 -0.58 -15.97 -2.51
N PHE A 198 0.33 -15.26 -3.18
CA PHE A 198 0.00 -14.35 -4.26
C PHE A 198 0.40 -14.99 -5.58
N ASP A 199 -0.59 -15.31 -6.42
CA ASP A 199 -0.36 -16.07 -7.65
C ASP A 199 -0.20 -15.18 -8.88
N SER A 200 -1.12 -14.26 -9.15
CA SER A 200 -1.01 -13.35 -10.28
C SER A 200 -2.09 -12.26 -10.26
N GLY A 201 -1.80 -11.14 -10.93
CA GLY A 201 -2.79 -10.09 -11.19
C GLY A 201 -3.15 -9.25 -9.96
N LEU A 202 -4.43 -9.22 -9.63
CA LEU A 202 -4.99 -8.44 -8.54
C LEU A 202 -5.44 -9.35 -7.41
N GLU A 203 -4.83 -9.18 -6.25
CA GLU A 203 -5.20 -9.89 -5.02
C GLU A 203 -5.90 -8.96 -4.04
N MET A 204 -6.96 -9.47 -3.41
CA MET A 204 -7.75 -8.70 -2.45
C MET A 204 -7.48 -9.19 -1.03
N TYR A 205 -7.09 -8.29 -0.15
CA TYR A 205 -6.83 -8.58 1.25
C TYR A 205 -7.65 -7.64 2.14
N SER A 206 -8.42 -8.18 3.09
CA SER A 206 -9.14 -7.37 4.06
C SER A 206 -9.01 -7.92 5.47
N HIS A 207 -8.94 -7.02 6.44
CA HIS A 207 -8.88 -7.39 7.85
C HIS A 207 -9.65 -6.37 8.70
N ASP A 208 -10.47 -6.89 9.62
CA ASP A 208 -11.20 -6.09 10.60
C ASP A 208 -10.66 -6.36 12.01
N PHE A 209 -10.18 -5.30 12.67
CA PHE A 209 -9.78 -5.36 14.06
C PHE A 209 -10.98 -5.09 14.95
N ASP A 210 -11.58 -6.14 15.50
CA ASP A 210 -12.58 -5.99 16.54
C ASP A 210 -11.99 -5.30 17.78
N ARG A 211 -12.79 -4.46 18.40
CA ARG A 211 -12.50 -3.95 19.73
C ARG A 211 -12.76 -5.05 20.79
N SER A 212 -11.93 -6.07 20.82
CA SER A 212 -11.92 -7.01 21.93
C SER A 212 -10.87 -6.57 22.93
N GLY A 213 -11.32 -6.15 24.12
CA GLY A 213 -10.46 -5.83 25.25
C GLY A 213 -10.69 -4.44 25.81
N ALA A 214 -11.87 -4.13 26.27
CA ALA A 214 -12.12 -3.19 27.36
C ALA A 214 -12.43 -3.99 28.61
#